data_1ad47484e6716b302f6c9d8b9d586dab
#
_entry.id   1ad47484e6716b302f6c9d8b9d586dab
#
_cell.length_a   1.000
_cell.length_b   1.000
_cell.length_c   1.000
_cell.angle_alpha   90.00
_cell.angle_beta   90.00
_cell.angle_gamma   90.00
#
_symmetry.space_group_name_H-M   'P 1'
#
loop_
_entity.id
_entity.type
_entity.pdbx_description
1 polymer ?
#
loop_
_entity_poly.entity_id
_entity_poly.type
_entity_poly.pdbx_seq_one_letter_code
_entity_poly.pdbx_strand_id
1 'polypeptide(L)'
;MNNIFQPDEHNLERAALTVKSGGLVAMPTETVYGLGANVYIAAAVAKIFEAKQRPFFDPLISHIAETDFLKTYARTDERVMALARKFWPGPLTMVLKRSDDNAAIDLACSCLLYTSDAADD
;
A
#
# COMPACT_ATOMS: atom_id res chain seq x y z
N MET A 1 -13.29 -2.57 24.68
CA MET A 1 -11.87 -2.79 24.36
C MET A 1 -11.37 -1.61 23.54
N ASN A 2 -10.26 -1.00 23.95
CA ASN A 2 -9.71 0.14 23.22
C ASN A 2 -8.85 -0.34 22.07
N ASN A 3 -9.25 -0.03 20.84
CA ASN A 3 -8.51 -0.36 19.61
C ASN A 3 -7.80 0.85 19.01
N ILE A 4 -7.69 1.95 19.75
CA ILE A 4 -7.02 3.17 19.32
C ILE A 4 -5.69 3.27 20.06
N PHE A 5 -4.61 3.41 19.30
CA PHE A 5 -3.25 3.38 19.82
C PHE A 5 -2.46 4.59 19.36
N GLN A 6 -1.63 5.12 20.25
CA GLN A 6 -0.68 6.17 19.86
C GLN A 6 0.41 5.57 18.98
N PRO A 7 0.95 6.34 18.02
CA PRO A 7 1.96 5.82 17.07
C PRO A 7 3.38 5.81 17.68
N ASP A 8 3.52 5.21 18.87
CA ASP A 8 4.83 4.97 19.46
C ASP A 8 5.49 3.74 18.85
N GLU A 9 6.77 3.55 19.12
CA GLU A 9 7.56 2.47 18.53
C GLU A 9 6.96 1.10 18.77
N HIS A 10 6.50 0.83 19.98
CA HIS A 10 5.88 -0.44 20.33
C HIS A 10 4.60 -0.70 19.56
N ASN A 11 3.73 0.30 19.45
CA ASN A 11 2.48 0.18 18.72
C ASN A 11 2.69 0.10 17.20
N LEU A 12 3.71 0.77 16.67
CA LEU A 12 4.07 0.64 15.26
C LEU A 12 4.56 -0.78 14.95
N GLU A 13 5.34 -1.40 15.83
CA GLU A 13 5.72 -2.80 15.66
C GLU A 13 4.51 -3.73 15.68
N ARG A 14 3.58 -3.51 16.59
CA ARG A 14 2.33 -4.28 16.64
C ARG A 14 1.51 -4.13 15.37
N ALA A 15 1.40 -2.91 14.85
CA ALA A 15 0.72 -2.65 13.59
C ALA A 15 1.39 -3.38 12.43
N ALA A 16 2.72 -3.33 12.35
CA ALA A 16 3.48 -4.02 11.32
C ALA A 16 3.27 -5.53 11.38
N LEU A 17 3.29 -6.13 12.57
CA LEU A 17 3.03 -7.56 12.75
C LEU A 17 1.60 -7.92 12.38
N THR A 18 0.63 -7.07 12.69
CA THR A 18 -0.76 -7.27 12.32
C THR A 18 -0.91 -7.33 10.80
N VAL A 19 -0.34 -6.37 10.07
CA VAL A 19 -0.37 -6.35 8.61
C VAL A 19 0.36 -7.57 8.05
N LYS A 20 1.53 -7.88 8.57
CA LYS A 20 2.33 -9.01 8.10
C LYS A 20 1.59 -10.34 8.23
N SER A 21 0.79 -10.49 9.27
CA SER A 21 0.04 -11.73 9.54
C SER A 21 -1.36 -11.78 8.91
N GLY A 22 -1.71 -10.80 8.10
CA GLY A 22 -2.98 -10.81 7.34
C GLY A 22 -4.11 -10.02 7.98
N GLY A 23 -3.83 -9.24 9.02
CA GLY A 23 -4.81 -8.35 9.64
C GLY A 23 -4.91 -7.01 8.94
N LEU A 24 -5.84 -6.18 9.39
CA LEU A 24 -6.05 -4.82 8.90
C LEU A 24 -5.60 -3.80 9.94
N VAL A 25 -5.04 -2.69 9.48
CA VAL A 25 -4.68 -1.57 10.34
C VAL A 25 -5.20 -0.29 9.70
N ALA A 26 -5.93 0.50 10.49
CA ALA A 26 -6.30 1.86 10.10
C ALA A 26 -5.17 2.80 10.51
N MET A 27 -4.70 3.61 9.58
CA MET A 27 -3.57 4.50 9.80
C MET A 27 -3.85 5.88 9.25
N PRO A 28 -3.27 6.94 9.84
CA PRO A 28 -3.43 8.29 9.32
C PRO A 28 -2.67 8.45 8.00
N THR A 29 -3.22 9.28 7.12
CA THR A 29 -2.59 9.68 5.86
C THR A 29 -2.61 11.21 5.77
N GLU A 30 -2.13 11.75 4.64
CA GLU A 30 -2.13 13.20 4.40
C GLU A 30 -3.55 13.79 4.26
N THR A 31 -4.56 12.96 4.10
CA THR A 31 -5.95 13.41 3.95
C THR A 31 -6.83 12.82 5.03
N VAL A 32 -7.16 11.54 4.95
CA VAL A 32 -8.06 10.84 5.87
C VAL A 32 -7.38 9.58 6.36
N TYR A 33 -7.96 8.92 7.37
CA TYR A 33 -7.48 7.60 7.79
C TYR A 33 -7.67 6.58 6.66
N GLY A 34 -6.63 5.80 6.40
CA GLY A 34 -6.64 4.72 5.44
C GLY A 34 -6.68 3.36 6.12
N LEU A 35 -7.22 2.36 5.43
CA LEU A 35 -7.23 0.99 5.91
C LEU A 35 -6.18 0.19 5.12
N GLY A 36 -5.21 -0.35 5.82
CA GLY A 36 -4.07 -1.05 5.21
C GLY A 36 -4.09 -2.55 5.46
N ALA A 37 -3.56 -3.27 4.48
CA ALA A 37 -3.40 -4.72 4.53
C ALA A 37 -2.18 -5.15 3.73
N ASN A 38 -1.72 -6.37 3.95
CA ASN A 38 -0.62 -6.96 3.19
C ASN A 38 -1.08 -7.34 1.79
N VAL A 39 -0.53 -6.69 0.78
CA VAL A 39 -0.88 -6.91 -0.63
C VAL A 39 -0.57 -8.32 -1.13
N TYR A 40 0.30 -9.06 -0.46
CA TYR A 40 0.65 -10.44 -0.81
C TYR A 40 -0.32 -11.47 -0.25
N ILE A 41 -1.26 -11.08 0.59
CA ILE A 41 -2.21 -12.00 1.23
C ILE A 41 -3.61 -11.70 0.68
N ALA A 42 -4.10 -12.55 -0.20
CA ALA A 42 -5.40 -12.37 -0.87
C ALA A 42 -6.54 -12.19 0.13
N ALA A 43 -6.57 -12.98 1.19
CA ALA A 43 -7.61 -12.89 2.20
C ALA A 43 -7.59 -11.55 2.93
N ALA A 44 -6.40 -10.98 3.16
CA ALA A 44 -6.26 -9.66 3.80
C ALA A 44 -6.79 -8.55 2.89
N VAL A 45 -6.45 -8.59 1.61
CA VAL A 45 -6.94 -7.60 0.63
C VAL A 45 -8.46 -7.69 0.49
N ALA A 46 -9.01 -8.90 0.45
CA ALA A 46 -10.46 -9.11 0.40
C ALA A 46 -11.18 -8.48 1.60
N LYS A 47 -10.56 -8.51 2.77
CA LYS A 47 -11.13 -7.88 3.97
C LYS A 47 -11.28 -6.37 3.83
N ILE A 48 -10.39 -5.70 3.10
CA ILE A 48 -10.51 -4.25 2.84
C ILE A 48 -11.77 -3.98 2.03
N PHE A 49 -11.96 -4.70 0.92
CA PHE A 49 -13.14 -4.54 0.08
C PHE A 49 -14.42 -4.80 0.86
N GLU A 50 -14.43 -5.85 1.66
CA GLU A 50 -15.57 -6.22 2.49
C GLU A 50 -15.86 -5.15 3.56
N ALA A 51 -14.85 -4.71 4.30
CA ALA A 51 -15.00 -3.74 5.37
C ALA A 51 -15.49 -2.39 4.88
N LYS A 52 -15.05 -1.97 3.68
CA LYS A 52 -15.42 -0.69 3.07
C LYS A 52 -16.61 -0.81 2.12
N GLN A 53 -17.13 -2.00 1.90
CA GLN A 53 -18.16 -2.28 0.89
C GLN A 53 -17.76 -1.76 -0.48
N ARG A 54 -16.48 -1.90 -0.81
CA ARG A 54 -15.89 -1.38 -2.05
C ARG A 54 -16.01 -2.43 -3.15
N PRO A 55 -16.40 -2.06 -4.39
CA PRO A 55 -16.44 -2.99 -5.51
C PRO A 55 -15.05 -3.58 -5.82
N PHE A 56 -14.98 -4.87 -6.11
CA PHE A 56 -13.70 -5.55 -6.36
C PHE A 56 -12.97 -5.05 -7.61
N PHE A 57 -13.65 -4.39 -8.53
CA PHE A 57 -13.01 -3.82 -9.71
C PHE A 57 -12.31 -2.48 -9.43
N ASP A 58 -12.54 -1.86 -8.28
CA ASP A 58 -11.84 -0.62 -7.90
C ASP A 58 -10.47 -0.99 -7.32
N PRO A 59 -9.36 -0.66 -8.02
CA PRO A 59 -8.04 -1.03 -7.51
C PRO A 59 -7.70 -0.26 -6.24
N LEU A 60 -6.83 -0.87 -5.45
CA LEU A 60 -6.27 -0.25 -4.25
C LEU A 60 -4.93 0.40 -4.58
N ILE A 61 -4.56 1.40 -3.80
CA ILE A 61 -3.25 2.02 -3.89
C ILE A 61 -2.27 1.14 -3.12
N SER A 62 -1.22 0.68 -3.78
CA SER A 62 -0.14 -0.06 -3.13
C SER A 62 0.93 0.90 -2.64
N HIS A 63 1.28 0.80 -1.38
CA HIS A 63 2.31 1.62 -0.75
C HIS A 63 3.60 0.82 -0.64
N ILE A 64 4.71 1.47 -0.89
CA ILE A 64 6.05 0.86 -0.77
C ILE A 64 6.90 1.69 0.17
N ALA A 65 7.80 1.03 0.91
CA ALA A 65 8.65 1.69 1.90
C ALA A 65 9.83 2.42 1.28
N GLU A 66 10.33 1.95 0.15
CA GLU A 66 11.51 2.50 -0.49
C GLU A 66 11.32 2.58 -2.00
N THR A 67 11.85 3.66 -2.59
CA THR A 67 11.75 3.90 -4.05
C THR A 67 12.30 2.74 -4.88
N ASP A 68 13.36 2.10 -4.43
CA ASP A 68 13.98 0.99 -5.17
C ASP A 68 13.07 -0.24 -5.27
N PHE A 69 12.08 -0.39 -4.39
CA PHE A 69 11.12 -1.48 -4.48
C PHE A 69 10.14 -1.32 -5.64
N LEU A 70 10.04 -0.13 -6.22
CA LEU A 70 9.10 0.13 -7.31
C LEU A 70 9.30 -0.81 -8.49
N LYS A 71 10.55 -1.11 -8.82
CA LYS A 71 10.90 -1.98 -9.95
C LYS A 71 10.37 -3.40 -9.81
N THR A 72 10.15 -3.85 -8.58
CA THR A 72 9.56 -5.16 -8.30
C THR A 72 8.08 -5.21 -8.72
N TYR A 73 7.37 -4.10 -8.58
CA TYR A 73 5.92 -4.06 -8.77
C TYR A 73 5.50 -3.51 -10.11
N ALA A 74 6.27 -2.61 -10.70
CA ALA A 74 5.87 -1.86 -11.86
C ALA A 74 6.98 -1.76 -12.91
N ARG A 75 6.57 -1.57 -14.15
CA ARG A 75 7.51 -1.21 -15.23
C ARG A 75 7.93 0.24 -15.02
N THR A 76 9.22 0.48 -15.00
CA THR A 76 9.79 1.79 -14.74
C THR A 76 10.70 2.24 -15.88
N ASP A 77 10.85 3.55 -16.02
CA ASP A 77 11.83 4.18 -16.89
C ASP A 77 12.50 5.34 -16.12
N GLU A 78 13.39 6.07 -16.78
CA GLU A 78 14.10 7.19 -16.15
C GLU A 78 13.15 8.28 -15.64
N ARG A 79 12.06 8.55 -16.36
CA ARG A 79 11.10 9.58 -15.97
C ARG A 79 10.34 9.17 -14.70
N VAL A 80 9.91 7.93 -14.64
CA VAL A 80 9.24 7.37 -13.46
C VAL A 80 10.16 7.46 -12.25
N MET A 81 11.40 7.01 -12.39
CA MET A 81 12.35 7.03 -11.28
C MET A 81 12.72 8.45 -10.85
N ALA A 82 12.82 9.38 -11.80
CA ALA A 82 13.08 10.79 -11.49
C ALA A 82 11.95 11.41 -10.66
N LEU A 83 10.70 11.14 -11.04
CA LEU A 83 9.53 11.60 -10.30
C LEU A 83 9.50 10.99 -8.90
N ALA A 84 9.74 9.71 -8.79
CA ALA A 84 9.77 9.03 -7.49
C ALA A 84 10.83 9.62 -6.58
N ARG A 85 12.05 9.79 -7.07
CA ARG A 85 13.14 10.35 -6.26
C ARG A 85 12.89 11.80 -5.82
N LYS A 86 12.19 12.56 -6.66
CA LYS A 86 11.90 13.96 -6.35
C LYS A 86 10.77 14.12 -5.34
N PHE A 87 9.71 13.33 -5.47
CA PHE A 87 8.47 13.55 -4.72
C PHE A 87 8.20 12.55 -3.62
N TRP A 88 8.92 11.43 -3.58
CA TRP A 88 8.77 10.42 -2.54
C TRP A 88 9.90 10.53 -1.51
N PRO A 89 9.60 10.34 -0.23
CA PRO A 89 8.28 10.07 0.34
C PRO A 89 7.35 11.28 0.21
N GLY A 90 6.08 11.01 -0.06
CA GLY A 90 5.09 12.06 -0.20
C GLY A 90 3.83 11.61 -0.90
N PRO A 91 2.87 12.51 -1.12
CA PRO A 91 1.51 12.18 -1.56
C PRO A 91 1.37 12.00 -3.08
N LEU A 92 2.43 11.68 -3.79
CA LEU A 92 2.36 11.40 -5.22
C LEU A 92 1.99 9.94 -5.46
N THR A 93 0.87 9.68 -6.14
CA THR A 93 0.49 8.35 -6.62
C THR A 93 0.74 8.28 -8.12
N MET A 94 1.41 7.24 -8.56
CA MET A 94 1.64 6.99 -9.99
C MET A 94 0.87 5.77 -10.45
N VAL A 95 0.25 5.87 -11.62
CA VAL A 95 -0.44 4.76 -12.28
C VAL A 95 0.52 4.19 -13.32
N LEU A 96 0.98 2.96 -13.08
CA LEU A 96 2.00 2.31 -13.87
C LEU A 96 1.54 0.92 -14.30
N LYS A 97 2.13 0.41 -15.38
CA LYS A 97 1.92 -0.99 -15.76
C LYS A 97 2.62 -1.90 -14.76
N ARG A 98 1.96 -2.99 -14.42
CA ARG A 98 2.57 -4.02 -13.56
C ARG A 98 3.81 -4.61 -14.24
N SER A 99 4.83 -4.90 -13.45
CA SER A 99 5.96 -5.68 -13.94
C SER A 99 5.55 -7.15 -14.06
N ASP A 100 6.26 -7.89 -14.89
CA ASP A 100 6.00 -9.34 -15.04
C ASP A 100 6.36 -10.10 -13.76
N ASP A 101 7.26 -9.55 -12.96
CA ASP A 101 7.72 -10.13 -11.70
C ASP A 101 6.91 -9.63 -10.49
N ASN A 102 5.78 -8.98 -10.73
CA ASN A 102 4.97 -8.40 -9.67
C ASN A 102 4.40 -9.49 -8.75
N ALA A 103 4.77 -9.43 -7.48
CA ALA A 103 4.28 -10.36 -6.46
C ALA A 103 2.95 -9.92 -5.83
N ALA A 104 2.50 -8.70 -6.09
CA ALA A 104 1.20 -8.23 -5.60
C ALA A 104 0.08 -8.97 -6.31
N ILE A 105 -1.00 -9.22 -5.59
CA ILE A 105 -2.12 -9.99 -6.13
C ILE A 105 -3.01 -9.16 -7.05
N ASP A 106 -3.67 -9.84 -7.98
CA ASP A 106 -4.54 -9.19 -8.97
C ASP A 106 -5.71 -8.45 -8.35
N LEU A 107 -6.25 -8.95 -7.25
CA LEU A 107 -7.36 -8.32 -6.55
C LEU A 107 -7.03 -6.89 -6.11
N ALA A 108 -5.79 -6.63 -5.71
CA ALA A 108 -5.36 -5.29 -5.31
C ALA A 108 -5.08 -4.39 -6.51
N CYS A 109 -4.51 -4.94 -7.56
CA CYS A 109 -3.94 -4.14 -8.67
C CYS A 109 -4.86 -3.99 -9.87
N SER A 110 -5.80 -4.91 -10.07
CA SER A 110 -6.72 -4.91 -11.21
C SER A 110 -6.02 -4.64 -12.55
N CYS A 111 -4.89 -5.30 -12.78
CA CYS A 111 -4.02 -5.18 -13.95
C CYS A 111 -3.20 -3.89 -14.03
N LEU A 112 -3.41 -2.93 -13.14
CA LEU A 112 -2.62 -1.70 -13.03
C LEU A 112 -2.06 -1.62 -11.62
N LEU A 113 -0.93 -0.96 -11.48
CA LEU A 113 -0.35 -0.71 -10.17
C LEU A 113 -0.46 0.77 -9.84
N TYR A 114 -1.17 1.09 -8.77
CA TYR A 114 -1.21 2.41 -8.19
C TYR A 114 -0.24 2.43 -7.02
N THR A 115 0.76 3.30 -7.07
CA THR A 115 1.78 3.31 -6.02
C THR A 115 1.98 4.71 -5.46
N SER A 116 2.22 4.74 -4.16
CA SER A 116 2.75 5.92 -3.49
C SER A 116 3.71 5.44 -2.41
N ASP A 117 4.59 6.31 -1.97
CA ASP A 117 5.50 5.99 -0.88
C ASP A 117 4.77 6.17 0.44
N ALA A 118 4.85 5.17 1.30
CA ALA A 118 4.18 5.17 2.59
C ALA A 118 5.12 5.55 3.75
N ALA A 119 6.30 6.06 3.45
CA ALA A 119 7.33 6.30 4.47
C ALA A 119 6.94 7.33 5.52
N ASP A 120 6.03 8.23 5.18
CA ASP A 120 5.55 9.26 6.09
C ASP A 120 4.28 8.85 6.86
N ASP A 121 3.78 7.66 6.61
CA ASP A 121 2.65 7.10 7.35
C ASP A 121 3.14 6.47 8.67
#